data_92cfbeecf4aabcb6cb92337b69643aa0
#
_entry.id   92cfbeecf4aabcb6cb92337b69643aa0
#
_cell.length_a   1.000
_cell.length_b   1.000
_cell.length_c   1.000
_cell.angle_alpha   90.00
_cell.angle_beta   90.00
_cell.angle_gamma   90.00
#
_symmetry.space_group_name_H-M   'P 1'
#
loop_
_entity.id
_entity.type
_entity.pdbx_description
1 polymer ?
#
loop_
_entity_poly.entity_id
_entity_poly.type
_entity_poly.pdbx_seq_one_letter_code
_entity_poly.pdbx_strand_id
1 'polypeptide(L)'
;NDDNGYDIRDYRKIMKEFGTMEDFDELLSEVHKRDMRLIMDLVVNHTSDEHEWFVNALNDPNSKYRDYYFLKESEEIPNNWTSFFAGEAWNYYEKQNLWGLHLFSKKQMDLNWDNPNVRSDVIDMINYWLDKGVDGFRMDVINYISKAEGLPQGNKMIHDLMGYSGIEHYYYGPHLHEYLREVQEKA
;
A
#
# COMPACT_ATOMS: atom_id res chain seq x y z
N ASN A 1 -2.21 -12.90 -8.40
CA ASN A 1 -3.04 -11.76 -8.80
C ASN A 1 -4.44 -11.92 -8.21
N ASP A 2 -4.64 -11.36 -7.03
CA ASP A 2 -5.86 -11.55 -6.24
C ASP A 2 -6.81 -10.35 -6.34
N ASP A 3 -6.38 -9.23 -6.93
CA ASP A 3 -7.18 -8.03 -7.14
C ASP A 3 -6.79 -7.29 -8.43
N ASN A 4 -6.92 -7.93 -9.56
CA ASN A 4 -6.70 -7.34 -10.91
C ASN A 4 -5.37 -6.58 -11.07
N GLY A 5 -4.35 -6.91 -10.29
CA GLY A 5 -3.04 -6.27 -10.30
C GLY A 5 -2.81 -5.23 -9.21
N TYR A 6 -3.82 -4.93 -8.37
CA TYR A 6 -3.65 -4.02 -7.22
C TYR A 6 -3.02 -4.67 -6.00
N ASP A 7 -2.61 -5.94 -6.09
CA ASP A 7 -1.82 -6.68 -5.13
C ASP A 7 -0.36 -6.74 -5.59
N ILE A 8 0.38 -5.64 -5.42
CA ILE A 8 1.74 -5.48 -5.93
C ILE A 8 2.72 -6.40 -5.20
N ARG A 9 3.30 -7.36 -5.93
CA ARG A 9 4.32 -8.27 -5.42
C ARG A 9 5.74 -7.72 -5.58
N ASP A 10 6.00 -6.92 -6.62
CA ASP A 10 7.28 -6.29 -6.89
C ASP A 10 7.06 -4.99 -7.66
N TYR A 11 7.43 -3.86 -7.07
CA TYR A 11 7.22 -2.53 -7.65
C TYR A 11 8.11 -2.22 -8.86
N ARG A 12 9.12 -3.03 -9.15
CA ARG A 12 10.10 -2.76 -10.21
C ARG A 12 10.11 -3.82 -11.30
N LYS A 13 9.05 -4.63 -11.38
CA LYS A 13 8.88 -5.66 -12.41
C LYS A 13 7.55 -5.54 -13.13
N ILE A 14 7.56 -5.98 -14.38
CA ILE A 14 6.35 -6.17 -15.19
C ILE A 14 5.78 -7.56 -14.89
N MET A 15 4.44 -7.65 -14.78
CA MET A 15 3.76 -8.91 -14.64
C MET A 15 4.01 -9.76 -15.90
N LYS A 16 4.43 -11.01 -15.70
CA LYS A 16 4.87 -11.90 -16.77
C LYS A 16 3.82 -12.08 -17.90
N GLU A 17 2.55 -12.01 -17.54
CA GLU A 17 1.43 -12.11 -18.48
C GLU A 17 1.34 -10.91 -19.44
N PHE A 18 1.93 -9.77 -19.07
CA PHE A 18 1.97 -8.55 -19.88
C PHE A 18 3.28 -8.35 -20.61
N GLY A 19 4.28 -9.22 -20.38
CA GLY A 19 5.56 -9.18 -21.06
C GLY A 19 6.75 -8.95 -20.11
N THR A 20 7.78 -8.34 -20.66
CA THR A 20 9.07 -8.11 -20.01
C THR A 20 9.30 -6.61 -19.75
N MET A 21 10.41 -6.27 -19.13
CA MET A 21 10.82 -4.87 -18.98
C MET A 21 11.21 -4.26 -20.33
N GLU A 22 11.77 -5.06 -21.23
CA GLU A 22 12.11 -4.65 -22.59
C GLU A 22 10.85 -4.31 -23.40
N ASP A 23 9.77 -5.09 -23.26
CA ASP A 23 8.46 -4.79 -23.87
C ASP A 23 7.88 -3.47 -23.32
N PHE A 24 8.06 -3.20 -22.02
CA PHE A 24 7.65 -1.94 -21.42
C PHE A 24 8.47 -0.75 -21.95
N ASP A 25 9.79 -0.90 -22.09
CA ASP A 25 10.67 0.13 -22.62
C ASP A 25 10.33 0.44 -24.09
N GLU A 26 9.99 -0.56 -24.90
CA GLU A 26 9.50 -0.39 -26.27
C GLU A 26 8.16 0.36 -26.27
N LEU A 27 7.18 -0.04 -25.43
CA LEU A 27 5.90 0.64 -25.30
C LEU A 27 6.09 2.11 -24.96
N LEU A 28 6.91 2.44 -23.97
CA LEU A 28 7.17 3.81 -23.54
C LEU A 28 7.79 4.64 -24.67
N SER A 29 8.77 4.09 -25.39
CA SER A 29 9.38 4.72 -26.56
C SER A 29 8.35 4.98 -27.65
N GLU A 30 7.48 4.03 -27.97
CA GLU A 30 6.46 4.16 -29.00
C GLU A 30 5.34 5.15 -28.64
N VAL A 31 5.00 5.25 -27.36
CA VAL A 31 4.08 6.26 -26.82
C VAL A 31 4.65 7.65 -27.04
N HIS A 32 5.91 7.89 -26.67
CA HIS A 32 6.58 9.19 -26.81
C HIS A 32 6.79 9.60 -28.27
N LYS A 33 7.12 8.67 -29.17
CA LYS A 33 7.21 8.94 -30.61
C LYS A 33 5.91 9.46 -31.24
N ARG A 34 4.78 9.25 -30.56
CA ARG A 34 3.44 9.67 -30.99
C ARG A 34 2.94 10.91 -30.22
N ASP A 35 3.84 11.62 -29.54
CA ASP A 35 3.50 12.76 -28.67
C ASP A 35 2.45 12.43 -27.60
N MET A 36 2.40 11.16 -27.16
CA MET A 36 1.54 10.70 -26.07
C MET A 36 2.32 10.64 -24.74
N ARG A 37 1.59 10.59 -23.64
CA ARG A 37 2.13 10.45 -22.29
C ARG A 37 1.71 9.12 -21.69
N LEU A 38 2.60 8.49 -20.92
CA LEU A 38 2.33 7.27 -20.19
C LEU A 38 2.24 7.57 -18.70
N ILE A 39 1.06 7.35 -18.14
CA ILE A 39 0.78 7.48 -16.69
C ILE A 39 0.60 6.08 -16.13
N MET A 40 1.31 5.77 -15.05
CA MET A 40 1.21 4.50 -14.35
C MET A 40 0.31 4.61 -13.12
N ASP A 41 -0.30 3.48 -12.73
CA ASP A 41 -0.99 3.37 -11.46
C ASP A 41 0.04 3.24 -10.31
N LEU A 42 -0.07 4.12 -9.31
CA LEU A 42 0.76 4.13 -8.12
C LEU A 42 -0.02 3.55 -6.94
N VAL A 43 0.20 2.27 -6.65
CA VAL A 43 -0.48 1.52 -5.59
C VAL A 43 0.44 1.44 -4.38
N VAL A 44 0.35 2.40 -3.47
CA VAL A 44 1.30 2.55 -2.34
C VAL A 44 0.63 2.60 -0.97
N ASN A 45 -0.69 2.42 -0.89
CA ASN A 45 -1.36 2.19 0.39
C ASN A 45 -1.02 0.81 0.97
N HIS A 46 -0.83 -0.19 0.11
CA HIS A 46 -0.62 -1.58 0.48
C HIS A 46 0.29 -2.30 -0.52
N THR A 47 0.79 -3.46 -0.13
CA THR A 47 1.47 -4.41 -1.01
C THR A 47 0.73 -5.75 -1.01
N SER A 48 1.07 -6.63 -1.98
CA SER A 48 0.72 -8.04 -1.87
C SER A 48 1.30 -8.66 -0.58
N ASP A 49 0.62 -9.66 -0.02
CA ASP A 49 1.16 -10.51 1.04
C ASP A 49 2.33 -11.41 0.54
N GLU A 50 2.55 -11.48 -0.77
CA GLU A 50 3.71 -12.12 -1.40
C GLU A 50 4.88 -11.16 -1.63
N HIS A 51 4.74 -9.86 -1.34
CA HIS A 51 5.83 -8.90 -1.46
C HIS A 51 6.96 -9.24 -0.49
N GLU A 52 8.20 -9.13 -0.95
CA GLU A 52 9.40 -9.43 -0.14
C GLU A 52 9.39 -8.71 1.21
N TRP A 53 8.97 -7.45 1.26
CA TRP A 53 8.87 -6.68 2.50
C TRP A 53 7.92 -7.35 3.49
N PHE A 54 6.74 -7.77 3.04
CA PHE A 54 5.75 -8.38 3.92
C PHE A 54 6.17 -9.77 4.38
N VAL A 55 6.68 -10.60 3.47
CA VAL A 55 7.17 -11.94 3.79
C VAL A 55 8.26 -11.89 4.87
N ASN A 56 9.22 -10.95 4.75
CA ASN A 56 10.25 -10.76 5.75
C ASN A 56 9.70 -10.14 7.06
N ALA A 57 8.82 -9.14 6.97
CA ALA A 57 8.18 -8.53 8.14
C ALA A 57 7.42 -9.55 8.98
N LEU A 58 6.71 -10.47 8.34
CA LEU A 58 5.90 -11.48 9.01
C LEU A 58 6.75 -12.56 9.67
N ASN A 59 7.82 -13.03 9.00
CA ASN A 59 8.56 -14.23 9.40
C ASN A 59 9.84 -13.95 10.22
N ASP A 60 10.37 -12.73 10.20
CA ASP A 60 11.55 -12.33 10.97
C ASP A 60 11.25 -11.13 11.86
N PRO A 61 11.17 -11.31 13.20
CA PRO A 61 10.93 -10.21 14.13
C PRO A 61 12.04 -9.13 14.11
N ASN A 62 13.24 -9.47 13.64
CA ASN A 62 14.37 -8.54 13.53
C ASN A 62 14.52 -7.94 12.12
N SER A 63 13.63 -8.25 11.21
CA SER A 63 13.64 -7.70 9.86
C SER A 63 13.52 -6.17 9.88
N LYS A 64 14.32 -5.50 9.05
CA LYS A 64 14.17 -4.05 8.81
C LYS A 64 12.76 -3.68 8.31
N TYR A 65 12.02 -4.65 7.77
CA TYR A 65 10.67 -4.47 7.26
C TYR A 65 9.57 -4.69 8.31
N ARG A 66 9.94 -5.06 9.56
CA ARG A 66 8.95 -5.39 10.60
C ARG A 66 7.93 -4.28 10.80
N ASP A 67 8.38 -3.03 10.85
CA ASP A 67 7.55 -1.86 11.08
C ASP A 67 7.05 -1.20 9.76
N TYR A 68 7.24 -1.87 8.61
CA TYR A 68 6.66 -1.42 7.32
C TYR A 68 5.16 -1.65 7.25
N TYR A 69 4.64 -2.53 8.10
CA TYR A 69 3.24 -2.92 8.15
C TYR A 69 2.68 -2.78 9.56
N PHE A 70 1.38 -2.69 9.67
CA PHE A 70 0.70 -2.70 10.96
C PHE A 70 0.54 -4.16 11.41
N LEU A 71 1.57 -4.69 12.08
CA LEU A 71 1.58 -6.02 12.69
C LEU A 71 1.43 -5.90 14.21
N LYS A 72 0.44 -6.58 14.79
CA LYS A 72 0.12 -6.49 16.23
C LYS A 72 0.12 -7.88 16.88
N GLU A 73 0.81 -7.99 18.01
CA GLU A 73 0.65 -9.12 18.93
C GLU A 73 -0.53 -8.84 19.86
N SER A 74 -1.56 -9.68 19.79
CA SER A 74 -2.75 -9.54 20.62
C SER A 74 -3.51 -10.87 20.67
N GLU A 75 -4.11 -11.20 21.82
CA GLU A 75 -5.01 -12.35 21.99
C GLU A 75 -6.34 -12.12 21.24
N GLU A 76 -6.77 -10.85 21.14
CA GLU A 76 -7.98 -10.46 20.44
C GLU A 76 -7.66 -9.56 19.25
N ILE A 77 -8.64 -9.42 18.35
CA ILE A 77 -8.54 -8.50 17.21
C ILE A 77 -8.22 -7.08 17.69
N PRO A 78 -7.24 -6.39 17.12
CA PRO A 78 -6.75 -5.09 17.64
C PRO A 78 -7.79 -3.99 17.71
N ASN A 79 -8.72 -3.94 16.76
CA ASN A 79 -9.84 -3.01 16.74
C ASN A 79 -11.00 -3.53 15.87
N ASN A 80 -12.09 -2.77 15.80
CA ASN A 80 -13.30 -3.13 15.07
C ASN A 80 -13.33 -2.62 13.61
N TRP A 81 -12.20 -2.29 13.01
CA TRP A 81 -12.16 -1.81 11.64
C TRP A 81 -12.62 -2.88 10.65
N THR A 82 -13.32 -2.45 9.61
CA THR A 82 -13.82 -3.34 8.57
C THR A 82 -13.13 -3.10 7.23
N SER A 83 -12.94 -4.17 6.47
CA SER A 83 -12.41 -4.13 5.11
C SER A 83 -13.45 -3.53 4.15
N PHE A 84 -12.96 -2.86 3.10
CA PHE A 84 -13.81 -2.42 1.98
C PHE A 84 -14.42 -3.57 1.17
N PHE A 85 -13.80 -4.76 1.21
CA PHE A 85 -14.27 -5.93 0.47
C PHE A 85 -15.15 -6.89 1.28
N ALA A 86 -15.26 -6.71 2.55
CA ALA A 86 -16.11 -7.37 3.52
C ALA A 86 -15.32 -7.97 4.71
N GLY A 87 -15.98 -8.03 5.84
CA GLY A 87 -15.43 -8.58 7.08
C GLY A 87 -14.46 -7.63 7.79
N GLU A 88 -13.67 -8.20 8.66
CA GLU A 88 -12.71 -7.48 9.50
C GLU A 88 -11.51 -7.00 8.68
N ALA A 89 -10.91 -5.87 9.08
CA ALA A 89 -9.69 -5.33 8.44
C ALA A 89 -8.41 -5.97 8.98
N TRP A 90 -8.50 -7.01 9.76
CA TRP A 90 -7.36 -7.71 10.36
C TRP A 90 -7.36 -9.19 10.00
N ASN A 91 -6.21 -9.69 9.56
CA ASN A 91 -5.98 -11.11 9.33
C ASN A 91 -5.04 -11.68 10.40
N TYR A 92 -5.42 -12.81 11.02
CA TYR A 92 -4.60 -13.47 12.01
C TYR A 92 -3.68 -14.52 11.38
N TYR A 93 -2.39 -14.41 11.66
CA TYR A 93 -1.34 -15.32 11.24
C TYR A 93 -0.96 -16.23 12.41
N GLU A 94 -1.61 -17.39 12.51
CA GLU A 94 -1.47 -18.32 13.64
C GLU A 94 -0.02 -18.71 13.94
N LYS A 95 0.77 -19.01 12.92
CA LYS A 95 2.18 -19.44 13.08
C LYS A 95 3.06 -18.37 13.72
N GLN A 96 2.78 -17.11 13.47
CA GLN A 96 3.54 -15.96 13.95
C GLN A 96 2.89 -15.32 15.18
N ASN A 97 1.66 -15.72 15.53
CA ASN A 97 0.85 -15.08 16.57
C ASN A 97 0.69 -13.57 16.36
N LEU A 98 0.33 -13.17 15.13
CA LEU A 98 0.24 -11.79 14.71
C LEU A 98 -1.04 -11.49 13.96
N TRP A 99 -1.58 -10.30 14.22
CA TRP A 99 -2.61 -9.66 13.40
C TRP A 99 -1.96 -8.70 12.40
N GLY A 100 -2.35 -8.77 11.14
CA GLY A 100 -1.92 -7.83 10.09
C GLY A 100 -3.10 -7.04 9.54
N LEU A 101 -2.94 -5.71 9.42
CA LEU A 101 -3.98 -4.81 8.89
C LEU A 101 -4.07 -4.90 7.37
N HIS A 102 -5.31 -4.98 6.87
CA HIS A 102 -5.64 -4.85 5.45
C HIS A 102 -6.97 -4.13 5.26
N LEU A 103 -6.97 -2.93 4.70
CA LEU A 103 -8.21 -2.21 4.43
C LEU A 103 -8.99 -2.78 3.23
N PHE A 104 -8.30 -3.51 2.34
CA PHE A 104 -8.86 -4.15 1.15
C PHE A 104 -8.86 -5.68 1.29
N SER A 105 -8.37 -6.41 0.31
CA SER A 105 -8.27 -7.87 0.39
C SER A 105 -7.28 -8.32 1.47
N LYS A 106 -7.49 -9.52 2.03
CA LYS A 106 -6.52 -10.22 2.91
C LYS A 106 -5.16 -10.47 2.25
N LYS A 107 -5.09 -10.25 0.94
CA LYS A 107 -3.87 -10.33 0.12
C LYS A 107 -3.19 -8.98 -0.11
N GLN A 108 -3.72 -7.90 0.46
CA GLN A 108 -3.25 -6.52 0.27
C GLN A 108 -2.97 -5.90 1.63
N MET A 109 -1.72 -6.01 2.08
CA MET A 109 -1.32 -5.61 3.43
C MET A 109 -0.96 -4.13 3.48
N ASP A 110 -1.60 -3.39 4.39
CA ASP A 110 -1.46 -1.94 4.52
C ASP A 110 -0.05 -1.54 4.99
N LEU A 111 0.57 -0.63 4.25
CA LEU A 111 1.87 -0.04 4.59
C LEU A 111 1.75 1.01 5.70
N ASN A 112 2.70 0.99 6.61
CA ASN A 112 2.83 1.97 7.69
C ASN A 112 3.61 3.20 7.21
N TRP A 113 2.91 4.19 6.69
CA TRP A 113 3.49 5.44 6.20
C TRP A 113 4.07 6.35 7.30
N ASP A 114 3.78 6.08 8.58
CA ASP A 114 4.45 6.78 9.69
C ASP A 114 5.93 6.40 9.76
N ASN A 115 6.30 5.22 9.24
CA ASN A 115 7.68 4.80 9.13
C ASN A 115 8.41 5.55 8.00
N PRO A 116 9.46 6.36 8.29
CA PRO A 116 10.18 7.11 7.27
C PRO A 116 10.89 6.23 6.23
N ASN A 117 11.24 4.99 6.59
CA ASN A 117 11.85 4.05 5.63
C ASN A 117 10.84 3.60 4.56
N VAL A 118 9.57 3.43 4.92
CA VAL A 118 8.49 3.17 3.95
C VAL A 118 8.39 4.32 2.96
N ARG A 119 8.36 5.56 3.44
CA ARG A 119 8.31 6.75 2.59
C ARG A 119 9.52 6.86 1.68
N SER A 120 10.71 6.60 2.20
CA SER A 120 11.95 6.60 1.41
C SER A 120 11.92 5.56 0.30
N ASP A 121 11.55 4.31 0.61
CA ASP A 121 11.52 3.23 -0.38
C ASP A 121 10.43 3.45 -1.45
N VAL A 122 9.30 4.07 -1.07
CA VAL A 122 8.26 4.48 -2.03
C VAL A 122 8.77 5.59 -2.94
N ILE A 123 9.45 6.61 -2.42
CA ILE A 123 10.03 7.70 -3.20
C ILE A 123 11.09 7.17 -4.16
N ASP A 124 11.96 6.28 -3.69
CA ASP A 124 12.97 5.62 -4.55
C ASP A 124 12.33 4.81 -5.68
N MET A 125 11.19 4.18 -5.42
CA MET A 125 10.44 3.46 -6.44
C MET A 125 9.79 4.42 -7.46
N ILE A 126 9.24 5.55 -7.01
CA ILE A 126 8.69 6.58 -7.88
C ILE A 126 9.79 7.13 -8.79
N ASN A 127 10.94 7.50 -8.23
CA ASN A 127 12.10 8.00 -8.98
C ASN A 127 12.62 6.98 -10.00
N TYR A 128 12.66 5.70 -9.65
CA TYR A 128 13.03 4.64 -10.59
C TYR A 128 12.17 4.67 -11.87
N TRP A 129 10.85 4.84 -11.76
CA TRP A 129 9.96 4.89 -12.91
C TRP A 129 10.01 6.22 -13.66
N LEU A 130 10.21 7.35 -12.96
CA LEU A 130 10.46 8.66 -13.58
C LEU A 130 11.76 8.65 -14.37
N ASP A 131 12.83 8.08 -13.82
CA ASP A 131 14.14 7.94 -14.50
C ASP A 131 14.05 7.04 -15.74
N LYS A 132 13.14 6.04 -15.74
CA LYS A 132 12.82 5.26 -16.93
C LYS A 132 12.08 6.07 -17.99
N GLY A 133 11.50 7.21 -17.65
CA GLY A 133 10.78 8.10 -18.57
C GLY A 133 9.27 8.05 -18.47
N VAL A 134 8.69 7.43 -17.43
CA VAL A 134 7.25 7.53 -17.15
C VAL A 134 6.88 8.97 -16.90
N ASP A 135 5.77 9.45 -17.48
CA ASP A 135 5.39 10.87 -17.47
C ASP A 135 4.62 11.28 -16.19
N GLY A 136 4.16 10.32 -15.40
CA GLY A 136 3.44 10.57 -14.16
C GLY A 136 2.69 9.37 -13.62
N PHE A 137 1.93 9.62 -12.56
CA PHE A 137 1.20 8.57 -11.84
C PHE A 137 -0.26 8.93 -11.58
N ARG A 138 -1.13 7.93 -11.66
CA ARG A 138 -2.44 7.96 -11.04
C ARG A 138 -2.29 7.34 -9.65
N MET A 139 -2.55 8.12 -8.60
CA MET A 139 -2.37 7.69 -7.21
C MET A 139 -3.60 6.93 -6.72
N ASP A 140 -3.49 5.59 -6.64
CA ASP A 140 -4.57 4.73 -6.17
C ASP A 140 -4.77 4.84 -4.66
N VAL A 141 -6.01 5.06 -4.23
CA VAL A 141 -6.45 5.16 -2.82
C VAL A 141 -5.49 5.93 -1.90
N ILE A 142 -4.83 6.93 -2.44
CA ILE A 142 -3.79 7.69 -1.75
C ILE A 142 -4.29 8.40 -0.49
N ASN A 143 -5.58 8.66 -0.42
CA ASN A 143 -6.24 9.29 0.72
C ASN A 143 -6.33 8.38 1.96
N TYR A 144 -5.92 7.11 1.87
CA TYR A 144 -5.94 6.14 2.97
C TYR A 144 -4.56 5.85 3.58
N ILE A 145 -3.47 6.38 3.04
CA ILE A 145 -2.11 6.05 3.49
C ILE A 145 -1.80 6.47 4.91
N SER A 146 -2.43 7.54 5.42
CA SER A 146 -2.23 8.03 6.79
C SER A 146 -3.32 7.49 7.71
N LYS A 147 -2.92 6.79 8.78
CA LYS A 147 -3.81 6.26 9.81
C LYS A 147 -3.63 7.03 11.12
N ALA A 148 -4.69 7.14 11.93
CA ALA A 148 -4.61 7.75 13.25
C ALA A 148 -3.69 6.93 14.17
N GLU A 149 -2.89 7.62 14.98
CA GLU A 149 -1.98 7.01 15.94
C GLU A 149 -2.72 6.03 16.88
N GLY A 150 -2.12 4.88 17.14
CA GLY A 150 -2.69 3.85 18.01
C GLY A 150 -3.84 3.05 17.39
N LEU A 151 -4.30 3.39 16.19
CA LEU A 151 -5.38 2.70 15.47
C LEU A 151 -6.64 2.54 16.36
N PRO A 152 -7.29 3.65 16.79
CA PRO A 152 -8.37 3.59 17.75
C PRO A 152 -9.61 2.88 17.20
N GLN A 153 -10.51 2.46 18.10
CA GLN A 153 -11.78 1.83 17.73
C GLN A 153 -12.63 2.75 16.87
N GLY A 154 -13.22 2.18 15.82
CA GLY A 154 -14.19 2.89 14.98
C GLY A 154 -15.50 3.21 15.71
N ASN A 155 -16.07 4.36 15.41
CA ASN A 155 -17.32 4.85 16.01
C ASN A 155 -18.52 4.16 15.33
N LYS A 156 -19.43 3.62 16.16
CA LYS A 156 -20.63 2.93 15.65
C LYS A 156 -21.51 3.84 14.79
N MET A 157 -21.66 5.10 15.14
CA MET A 157 -22.50 6.04 14.36
C MET A 157 -21.89 6.29 12.97
N ILE A 158 -20.56 6.42 12.90
CA ILE A 158 -19.85 6.56 11.62
C ILE A 158 -19.99 5.27 10.79
N HIS A 159 -19.87 4.10 11.42
CA HIS A 159 -20.12 2.83 10.74
C HIS A 159 -21.52 2.76 10.14
N ASP A 160 -22.54 3.12 10.94
CA ASP A 160 -23.95 3.08 10.50
C ASP A 160 -24.22 4.07 9.34
N LEU A 161 -23.48 5.18 9.26
CA LEU A 161 -23.59 6.18 8.20
C LEU A 161 -22.79 5.82 6.94
N MET A 162 -21.54 5.38 7.10
CA MET A 162 -20.58 5.20 6.01
C MET A 162 -20.49 3.76 5.51
N GLY A 163 -20.98 2.80 6.27
CA GLY A 163 -20.89 1.36 5.98
C GLY A 163 -19.57 0.72 6.36
N TYR A 164 -18.59 1.50 6.84
CA TYR A 164 -17.25 1.02 7.19
C TYR A 164 -16.85 1.50 8.59
N SER A 165 -16.44 0.56 9.45
CA SER A 165 -15.94 0.88 10.78
C SER A 165 -14.48 1.31 10.71
N GLY A 166 -14.15 2.39 11.41
CA GLY A 166 -12.78 2.92 11.49
C GLY A 166 -12.40 3.89 10.38
N ILE A 167 -13.27 4.11 9.39
CA ILE A 167 -12.97 4.99 8.23
C ILE A 167 -12.59 6.42 8.65
N GLU A 168 -13.14 6.93 9.75
CA GLU A 168 -12.81 8.24 10.31
C GLU A 168 -11.35 8.38 10.75
N HIS A 169 -10.63 7.27 10.92
CA HIS A 169 -9.25 7.22 11.39
C HIS A 169 -8.22 7.13 10.26
N TYR A 170 -8.66 6.92 9.01
CA TYR A 170 -7.76 6.81 7.86
C TYR A 170 -8.24 7.52 6.60
N TYR A 171 -9.52 7.92 6.53
CA TYR A 171 -10.01 8.71 5.41
C TYR A 171 -9.53 10.16 5.55
N TYR A 172 -8.57 10.56 4.71
CA TYR A 172 -7.79 11.79 4.88
C TYR A 172 -7.15 11.89 6.28
N GLY A 173 -6.39 10.86 6.66
CA GLY A 173 -5.77 10.77 7.98
C GLY A 173 -4.78 11.91 8.30
N PRO A 174 -4.31 11.99 9.55
CA PRO A 174 -3.73 13.23 10.13
C PRO A 174 -2.47 13.73 9.40
N HIS A 175 -1.66 12.85 8.80
CA HIS A 175 -0.39 13.19 8.17
C HIS A 175 -0.42 13.11 6.63
N LEU A 176 -1.59 12.91 6.01
CA LEU A 176 -1.70 12.72 4.56
C LEU A 176 -0.99 13.81 3.76
N HIS A 177 -1.27 15.08 4.04
CA HIS A 177 -0.69 16.20 3.29
C HIS A 177 0.81 16.39 3.54
N GLU A 178 1.29 15.98 4.71
CA GLU A 178 2.72 15.95 5.03
C GLU A 178 3.45 14.93 4.15
N TYR A 179 2.92 13.71 4.07
CA TYR A 179 3.49 12.65 3.22
C TYR A 179 3.44 12.99 1.74
N LEU A 180 2.33 13.56 1.26
CA LEU A 180 2.23 13.99 -0.14
C LEU A 180 3.22 15.11 -0.49
N ARG A 181 3.45 16.04 0.44
CA ARG A 181 4.47 17.08 0.27
C ARG A 181 5.88 16.48 0.22
N GLU A 182 6.19 15.54 1.11
CA GLU A 182 7.47 14.84 1.10
C GLU A 182 7.70 14.10 -0.23
N VAL A 183 6.69 13.42 -0.77
CA VAL A 183 6.76 12.79 -2.10
C VAL A 183 7.03 13.85 -3.17
N GLN A 184 6.27 14.95 -3.19
CA GLN A 184 6.43 16.03 -4.18
C GLN A 184 7.82 16.68 -4.15
N GLU A 185 8.44 16.80 -2.98
CA GLU A 185 9.73 17.47 -2.82
C GLU A 185 10.92 16.57 -3.18
N LYS A 186 10.74 15.23 -3.12
CA LYS A 186 11.84 14.27 -3.25
C LYS A 186 11.74 13.33 -4.46
N ALA A 187 10.60 13.34 -5.16
CA ALA A 187 10.38 12.54 -6.38
C ALA A 187 10.47 13.34 -7.69
#